data_a5936cb724504b8e453f940be2b57640
#
_entry.id   a5936cb724504b8e453f940be2b57640
#
_cell.length_a   1.000
_cell.length_b   1.000
_cell.length_c   1.000
_cell.angle_alpha   90.00
_cell.angle_beta   90.00
_cell.angle_gamma   90.00
#
_symmetry.space_group_name_H-M   'P 1'
#
loop_
_entity.id
_entity.type
_entity.pdbx_description
1 polymer ?
#
loop_
_entity_poly.entity_id
_entity_poly.type
_entity_poly.pdbx_seq_one_letter_code
_entity_poly.pdbx_strand_id
1 'polypeptide(L)'
;MDIKKKSDDVSLDSDVRLKSELSIGDEVKIKRFETGGIFKGKISRFIENNVDHDNNGIKVEINNGMRGHTIKKLTSDDISKKKLFDMIEEHEGLKFELKASYYCDTKKTKFNPSKSLVKGEYMKKIIMEEISSFMNKFGGILCIGVSDDKKFYGFENDFRSLLEEKYEKTDFFKMVDIFKLDLLNNMGKYLGKTS
;
A
#
# COMPACT_ATOMS: atom_id res chain seq x y z
N MET A 1 34.08 -13.44 9.92
CA MET A 1 32.87 -13.37 9.05
C MET A 1 32.19 -12.04 9.35
N ASP A 2 32.59 -11.00 8.59
CA ASP A 2 32.15 -9.63 8.84
C ASP A 2 30.78 -9.41 8.21
N ILE A 3 29.77 -9.24 9.07
CA ILE A 3 28.43 -8.81 8.66
C ILE A 3 28.53 -7.32 8.36
N LYS A 4 28.71 -6.96 7.08
CA LYS A 4 28.55 -5.59 6.61
C LYS A 4 27.10 -5.15 6.90
N LYS A 5 26.91 -4.31 7.92
CA LYS A 5 25.71 -3.51 8.09
C LYS A 5 25.54 -2.65 6.84
N LYS A 6 24.53 -2.96 6.02
CA LYS A 6 24.04 -2.02 5.02
C LYS A 6 23.60 -0.76 5.76
N SER A 7 24.32 0.33 5.56
CA SER A 7 23.81 1.66 5.90
C SER A 7 22.66 1.94 4.95
N ASP A 8 21.43 1.89 5.45
CA ASP A 8 20.28 2.42 4.75
C ASP A 8 20.52 3.93 4.61
N ASP A 9 20.94 4.32 3.42
CA ASP A 9 21.09 5.71 3.02
C ASP A 9 19.68 6.25 2.81
N VAL A 10 19.06 6.71 3.91
CA VAL A 10 17.72 7.30 3.90
C VAL A 10 17.88 8.68 3.30
N SER A 11 17.55 8.82 2.01
CA SER A 11 17.46 10.13 1.37
C SER A 11 16.48 11.01 2.14
N LEU A 12 16.94 12.19 2.55
CA LEU A 12 16.09 13.16 3.23
C LEU A 12 15.04 13.69 2.26
N ASP A 13 13.79 13.68 2.66
CA ASP A 13 12.71 14.31 1.92
C ASP A 13 12.87 15.85 1.98
N SER A 14 12.73 16.55 0.87
CA SER A 14 12.95 18.00 0.79
C SER A 14 12.05 18.77 1.75
N ASP A 15 10.84 18.28 1.97
CA ASP A 15 9.78 18.95 2.74
C ASP A 15 10.07 19.01 4.25
N VAL A 16 10.99 18.18 4.75
CA VAL A 16 11.33 18.18 6.20
C VAL A 16 12.48 19.11 6.56
N ARG A 17 13.06 19.81 5.59
CA ARG A 17 14.13 20.79 5.80
C ARG A 17 13.62 22.18 6.12
N LEU A 18 12.35 22.47 5.78
CA LEU A 18 11.69 23.74 6.02
C LEU A 18 10.69 23.60 7.16
N LYS A 19 10.79 24.48 8.15
CA LYS A 19 9.85 24.48 9.29
C LYS A 19 8.43 24.85 8.86
N SER A 20 8.29 25.68 7.83
CA SER A 20 6.98 26.08 7.26
C SER A 20 6.19 24.89 6.70
N GLU A 21 6.86 23.81 6.32
CA GLU A 21 6.23 22.59 5.78
C GLU A 21 5.79 21.61 6.88
N LEU A 22 6.13 21.91 8.15
CA LEU A 22 5.85 21.05 9.29
C LEU A 22 4.93 21.76 10.30
N SER A 23 4.02 21.01 10.90
CA SER A 23 3.11 21.49 11.93
C SER A 23 3.11 20.55 13.15
N ILE A 24 2.77 21.10 14.32
CA ILE A 24 2.50 20.28 15.50
C ILE A 24 1.34 19.33 15.18
N GLY A 25 1.51 18.05 15.52
CA GLY A 25 0.55 16.99 15.18
C GLY A 25 0.85 16.25 13.88
N ASP A 26 1.73 16.75 13.00
CA ASP A 26 2.17 16.01 11.82
C ASP A 26 2.84 14.71 12.20
N GLU A 27 2.52 13.64 11.49
CA GLU A 27 3.17 12.36 11.65
C GLU A 27 4.46 12.30 10.85
N VAL A 28 5.57 12.06 11.53
CA VAL A 28 6.91 12.13 10.95
C VAL A 28 7.77 10.92 11.31
N LYS A 29 8.77 10.64 10.48
CA LYS A 29 9.94 9.86 10.86
C LYS A 29 11.03 10.82 11.33
N ILE A 30 11.68 10.47 12.45
CA ILE A 30 12.81 11.20 12.99
C ILE A 30 14.04 10.31 13.10
N LYS A 31 15.23 10.89 12.92
CA LYS A 31 16.51 10.27 13.28
C LYS A 31 16.91 10.80 14.65
N ARG A 32 16.89 9.92 15.66
CA ARG A 32 17.14 10.26 17.05
C ARG A 32 18.57 10.75 17.26
N PHE A 33 18.76 11.82 18.05
CA PHE A 33 20.07 12.43 18.27
C PHE A 33 21.08 11.47 18.90
N GLU A 34 20.65 10.71 19.92
CA GLU A 34 21.58 9.92 20.74
C GLU A 34 22.00 8.60 20.08
N THR A 35 21.10 7.98 19.33
CA THR A 35 21.31 6.62 18.81
C THR A 35 21.41 6.54 17.30
N GLY A 36 21.00 7.60 16.59
CA GLY A 36 20.86 7.58 15.14
C GLY A 36 19.74 6.67 14.63
N GLY A 37 18.99 6.00 15.53
CA GLY A 37 17.87 5.14 15.18
C GLY A 37 16.70 5.95 14.59
N ILE A 38 15.93 5.31 13.70
CA ILE A 38 14.75 5.92 13.07
C ILE A 38 13.52 5.57 13.87
N PHE A 39 12.75 6.59 14.24
CA PHE A 39 11.49 6.46 14.99
C PHE A 39 10.38 7.22 14.30
N LYS A 40 9.14 6.78 14.54
CA LYS A 40 7.92 7.40 14.02
C LYS A 40 7.11 7.97 15.18
N GLY A 41 6.48 9.12 14.96
CA GLY A 41 5.57 9.74 15.91
C GLY A 41 5.00 11.05 15.41
N LYS A 42 4.10 11.64 16.20
CA LYS A 42 3.54 12.96 15.91
C LYS A 42 4.40 14.03 16.53
N ILE A 43 4.65 15.13 15.82
CA ILE A 43 5.36 16.28 16.35
C ILE A 43 4.59 16.84 17.55
N SER A 44 5.21 16.86 18.73
CA SER A 44 4.67 17.48 19.94
C SER A 44 5.16 18.91 20.10
N ARG A 45 6.41 19.17 19.70
CA ARG A 45 6.99 20.53 19.67
C ARG A 45 8.22 20.60 18.76
N PHE A 46 8.53 21.80 18.31
CA PHE A 46 9.82 22.14 17.71
C PHE A 46 10.85 22.42 18.80
N ILE A 47 12.07 21.90 18.66
CA ILE A 47 13.13 22.07 19.67
C ILE A 47 13.78 23.46 19.52
N GLU A 48 13.98 23.92 18.29
CA GLU A 48 14.57 25.21 17.96
C GLU A 48 13.52 26.07 17.25
N ASN A 49 13.09 27.16 17.91
CA ASN A 49 12.03 28.03 17.38
C ASN A 49 12.53 29.03 16.30
N ASN A 50 13.82 29.31 16.27
CA ASN A 50 14.42 30.33 15.41
C ASN A 50 15.10 29.77 14.17
N VAL A 51 14.92 28.49 13.89
CA VAL A 51 15.51 27.80 12.73
C VAL A 51 14.39 27.52 11.74
N ASP A 52 14.40 28.25 10.62
CA ASP A 52 13.42 28.05 9.54
C ASP A 52 13.85 26.99 8.53
N HIS A 53 15.15 26.68 8.45
CA HIS A 53 15.72 25.69 7.55
C HIS A 53 16.87 24.93 8.23
N ASP A 54 16.87 23.59 8.14
CA ASP A 54 17.96 22.73 8.58
C ASP A 54 18.23 21.64 7.53
N ASN A 55 19.44 21.59 7.01
CA ASN A 55 19.85 20.61 5.99
C ASN A 55 19.74 19.15 6.46
N ASN A 56 19.80 18.91 7.77
CA ASN A 56 19.65 17.58 8.38
C ASN A 56 18.19 17.24 8.75
N GLY A 57 17.27 18.17 8.46
CA GLY A 57 15.86 18.10 8.88
C GLY A 57 15.61 18.87 10.19
N ILE A 58 14.43 19.45 10.31
CA ILE A 58 14.00 20.27 11.46
C ILE A 58 14.04 19.42 12.74
N LYS A 59 14.57 20.00 13.82
CA LYS A 59 14.66 19.36 15.14
C LYS A 59 13.33 19.39 15.86
N VAL A 60 12.81 18.23 16.16
CA VAL A 60 11.51 18.07 16.83
C VAL A 60 11.57 17.08 17.97
N GLU A 61 10.59 17.20 18.87
CA GLU A 61 10.22 16.18 19.84
C GLU A 61 8.89 15.57 19.38
N ILE A 62 8.79 14.27 19.42
CA ILE A 62 7.56 13.54 19.08
C ILE A 62 6.81 13.12 20.35
N ASN A 63 5.56 12.70 20.20
CA ASN A 63 4.59 12.45 21.27
C ASN A 63 5.00 11.43 22.36
N ASN A 64 6.03 10.64 22.12
CA ASN A 64 6.63 9.73 23.13
C ASN A 64 7.86 10.32 23.82
N GLY A 65 8.15 11.61 23.64
CA GLY A 65 9.29 12.32 24.24
C GLY A 65 10.62 12.16 23.51
N MET A 66 10.68 11.39 22.43
CA MET A 66 11.90 11.24 21.65
C MET A 66 12.20 12.49 20.84
N ARG A 67 13.50 12.82 20.73
CA ARG A 67 14.02 13.99 20.03
C ARG A 67 14.91 13.59 18.89
N GLY A 68 14.81 14.30 17.77
CA GLY A 68 15.62 14.00 16.59
C GLY A 68 15.39 14.99 15.45
N HIS A 69 16.15 14.77 14.37
CA HIS A 69 15.91 15.46 13.10
C HIS A 69 14.80 14.77 12.34
N THR A 70 13.86 15.53 11.79
CA THR A 70 12.86 15.00 10.85
C THR A 70 13.55 14.55 9.58
N ILE A 71 13.23 13.34 9.12
CA ILE A 71 13.76 12.77 7.88
C ILE A 71 12.69 12.56 6.82
N LYS A 72 11.43 12.45 7.25
CA LYS A 72 10.28 12.33 6.36
C LYS A 72 9.01 12.78 7.07
N LYS A 73 8.19 13.60 6.41
CA LYS A 73 6.77 13.82 6.76
C LYS A 73 5.96 12.67 6.19
N LEU A 74 5.11 12.06 7.00
CA LEU A 74 4.26 10.95 6.57
C LEU A 74 2.92 11.50 6.08
N THR A 75 2.59 11.16 4.85
CA THR A 75 1.30 11.50 4.25
C THR A 75 0.22 10.49 4.69
N SER A 76 -1.04 10.84 4.47
CA SER A 76 -2.16 9.89 4.64
C SER A 76 -1.95 8.61 3.84
N ASP A 77 -1.34 8.71 2.66
CA ASP A 77 -1.06 7.57 1.80
C ASP A 77 0.04 6.66 2.38
N ASP A 78 1.10 7.24 2.95
CA ASP A 78 2.15 6.47 3.64
C ASP A 78 1.59 5.70 4.83
N ILE A 79 0.69 6.34 5.60
CA ILE A 79 0.02 5.75 6.76
C ILE A 79 -0.92 4.63 6.31
N SER A 80 -1.69 4.86 5.26
CA SER A 80 -2.63 3.89 4.70
C SER A 80 -1.91 2.67 4.12
N LYS A 81 -0.81 2.90 3.39
CA LYS A 81 0.04 1.81 2.88
C LYS A 81 0.60 0.97 4.01
N LYS A 82 1.18 1.58 5.04
CA LYS A 82 1.70 0.82 6.19
C LYS A 82 0.61 0.00 6.84
N LYS A 83 -0.56 0.59 7.10
CA LYS A 83 -1.69 -0.12 7.69
C LYS A 83 -2.12 -1.33 6.84
N LEU A 84 -2.14 -1.19 5.51
CA LEU A 84 -2.42 -2.28 4.59
C LEU A 84 -1.35 -3.38 4.68
N PHE A 85 -0.05 -3.02 4.70
CA PHE A 85 1.03 -3.99 4.85
C PHE A 85 0.94 -4.75 6.18
N ASP A 86 0.74 -4.04 7.29
CA ASP A 86 0.57 -4.63 8.62
C ASP A 86 -0.61 -5.63 8.61
N MET A 87 -1.74 -5.28 7.96
CA MET A 87 -2.90 -6.17 7.81
C MET A 87 -2.58 -7.42 6.96
N ILE A 88 -1.79 -7.27 5.90
CA ILE A 88 -1.37 -8.40 5.05
C ILE A 88 -0.42 -9.34 5.82
N GLU A 89 0.43 -8.79 6.69
CA GLU A 89 1.37 -9.60 7.49
C GLU A 89 0.69 -10.33 8.65
N GLU A 90 -0.27 -9.69 9.31
CA GLU A 90 -0.85 -10.18 10.56
C GLU A 90 -2.08 -11.09 10.35
N HIS A 91 -2.80 -10.98 9.23
CA HIS A 91 -4.14 -11.53 9.13
C HIS A 91 -4.38 -12.32 7.83
N GLU A 92 -4.07 -13.60 7.84
CA GLU A 92 -4.82 -14.58 7.07
C GLU A 92 -5.84 -15.23 8.01
N GLY A 93 -7.14 -15.09 7.69
CA GLY A 93 -8.17 -15.67 8.55
C GLY A 93 -9.58 -15.34 8.08
N LEU A 94 -10.56 -15.64 8.92
CA LEU A 94 -12.01 -15.56 8.63
C LEU A 94 -12.52 -14.22 8.10
N LYS A 95 -11.71 -13.16 8.16
CA LYS A 95 -12.08 -11.78 7.76
C LYS A 95 -11.13 -11.14 6.77
N PHE A 96 -10.08 -11.83 6.35
CA PHE A 96 -9.09 -11.29 5.43
C PHE A 96 -8.63 -12.36 4.45
N GLU A 97 -8.69 -12.04 3.16
CA GLU A 97 -8.35 -12.95 2.06
C GLU A 97 -7.47 -12.26 1.04
N LEU A 98 -6.46 -12.97 0.55
CA LEU A 98 -5.53 -12.52 -0.49
C LEU A 98 -5.86 -13.20 -1.82
N LYS A 99 -5.86 -12.45 -2.90
CA LYS A 99 -5.96 -12.99 -4.27
C LYS A 99 -4.95 -12.30 -5.17
N ALA A 100 -4.12 -13.08 -5.82
CA ALA A 100 -3.05 -12.57 -6.67
C ALA A 100 -3.55 -11.81 -7.90
N SER A 101 -4.77 -12.07 -8.36
CA SER A 101 -5.35 -11.47 -9.56
C SER A 101 -6.86 -11.67 -9.59
N TYR A 102 -7.56 -10.79 -10.29
CA TYR A 102 -9.00 -10.87 -10.55
C TYR A 102 -9.33 -11.55 -11.90
N TYR A 103 -8.52 -11.25 -12.94
CA TYR A 103 -8.77 -11.74 -14.30
C TYR A 103 -7.87 -12.91 -14.70
N CYS A 104 -6.73 -13.10 -14.05
CA CYS A 104 -5.69 -14.01 -14.50
C CYS A 104 -5.50 -15.17 -13.54
N ASP A 105 -5.34 -16.39 -14.09
CA ASP A 105 -4.84 -17.54 -13.34
C ASP A 105 -3.32 -17.44 -13.19
N THR A 106 -2.86 -16.87 -12.09
CA THR A 106 -1.43 -16.67 -11.81
C THR A 106 -0.68 -17.99 -11.60
N LYS A 107 -1.37 -19.08 -11.25
CA LYS A 107 -0.75 -20.42 -11.09
C LYS A 107 -0.47 -21.06 -12.45
N LYS A 108 -1.32 -20.83 -13.45
CA LYS A 108 -1.14 -21.33 -14.82
C LYS A 108 -0.27 -20.40 -15.66
N THR A 109 -0.31 -19.13 -15.40
CA THR A 109 0.55 -18.15 -16.04
C THR A 109 1.89 -18.17 -15.31
N LYS A 110 2.78 -19.13 -15.62
CA LYS A 110 4.19 -18.99 -15.25
C LYS A 110 4.65 -17.67 -15.85
N PHE A 111 4.95 -16.73 -14.99
CA PHE A 111 5.26 -15.34 -15.33
C PHE A 111 6.32 -15.27 -16.43
N ASN A 112 5.88 -15.28 -17.65
CA ASN A 112 6.68 -14.94 -18.82
C ASN A 112 5.98 -13.76 -19.48
N PRO A 113 6.58 -12.54 -19.45
CA PRO A 113 5.98 -11.32 -20.03
C PRO A 113 5.64 -11.45 -21.52
N SER A 114 6.23 -12.45 -22.21
CA SER A 114 6.00 -12.74 -23.63
C SER A 114 4.91 -13.78 -23.91
N LYS A 115 4.31 -14.39 -22.88
CA LYS A 115 3.18 -15.34 -23.06
C LYS A 115 1.87 -14.64 -22.76
N SER A 116 0.86 -14.89 -23.61
CA SER A 116 -0.52 -14.44 -23.39
C SER A 116 -0.99 -14.86 -22.00
N LEU A 117 -1.49 -13.87 -21.23
CA LEU A 117 -2.09 -14.10 -19.94
C LEU A 117 -3.28 -15.04 -20.07
N VAL A 118 -3.31 -16.11 -19.28
CA VAL A 118 -4.45 -17.04 -19.29
C VAL A 118 -5.59 -16.36 -18.56
N LYS A 119 -6.58 -15.89 -19.32
CA LYS A 119 -7.83 -15.36 -18.75
C LYS A 119 -8.52 -16.46 -17.96
N GLY A 120 -8.82 -16.20 -16.70
CA GLY A 120 -9.47 -17.16 -15.82
C GLY A 120 -10.87 -16.68 -15.44
N GLU A 121 -11.88 -16.93 -16.30
CA GLU A 121 -13.28 -16.64 -15.92
C GLU A 121 -13.66 -17.26 -14.57
N TYR A 122 -13.08 -18.41 -14.24
CA TYR A 122 -13.28 -19.04 -12.94
C TYR A 122 -12.70 -18.20 -11.76
N MET A 123 -11.69 -17.34 -11.99
CA MET A 123 -11.15 -16.46 -10.95
C MET A 123 -12.18 -15.49 -10.45
N LYS A 124 -12.97 -14.89 -11.37
CA LYS A 124 -14.08 -14.02 -11.00
C LYS A 124 -15.10 -14.74 -10.13
N LYS A 125 -15.40 -16.02 -10.45
CA LYS A 125 -16.32 -16.83 -9.65
C LYS A 125 -15.78 -17.07 -8.24
N ILE A 126 -14.49 -17.46 -8.11
CA ILE A 126 -13.85 -17.63 -6.80
C ILE A 126 -13.94 -16.34 -5.97
N ILE A 127 -13.63 -15.19 -6.57
CA ILE A 127 -13.70 -13.90 -5.88
C ILE A 127 -15.15 -13.58 -5.44
N MET A 128 -16.14 -13.88 -6.26
CA MET A 128 -17.54 -13.70 -5.87
C MET A 128 -17.96 -14.64 -4.74
N GLU A 129 -17.45 -15.87 -4.72
CA GLU A 129 -17.67 -16.81 -3.61
C GLU A 129 -17.07 -16.29 -2.29
N GLU A 130 -15.87 -15.71 -2.32
CA GLU A 130 -15.24 -15.08 -1.14
C GLU A 130 -16.04 -13.87 -0.66
N ILE A 131 -16.44 -12.98 -1.58
CA ILE A 131 -17.28 -11.83 -1.24
C ILE A 131 -18.59 -12.28 -0.61
N SER A 132 -19.24 -13.31 -1.18
CA SER A 132 -20.46 -13.90 -0.62
C SER A 132 -20.24 -14.46 0.78
N SER A 133 -19.10 -15.15 0.99
CA SER A 133 -18.72 -15.65 2.31
C SER A 133 -18.60 -14.54 3.34
N PHE A 134 -17.97 -13.41 2.97
CA PHE A 134 -17.85 -12.25 3.86
C PHE A 134 -19.20 -11.58 4.15
N MET A 135 -20.06 -11.47 3.14
CA MET A 135 -21.40 -10.89 3.31
C MET A 135 -22.29 -11.73 4.26
N ASN A 136 -22.15 -13.05 4.22
CA ASN A 136 -22.92 -13.99 5.05
C ASN A 136 -22.37 -14.15 6.48
N LYS A 137 -21.26 -13.49 6.82
CA LYS A 137 -20.65 -13.51 8.15
C LYS A 137 -20.64 -12.09 8.75
N PHE A 138 -19.48 -11.64 9.17
CA PHE A 138 -19.27 -10.34 9.83
C PHE A 138 -18.59 -9.31 8.93
N GLY A 139 -18.70 -9.48 7.63
CA GLY A 139 -17.89 -8.74 6.67
C GLY A 139 -16.45 -9.25 6.57
N GLY A 140 -15.64 -8.60 5.74
CA GLY A 140 -14.25 -8.97 5.53
C GLY A 140 -13.54 -8.01 4.61
N ILE A 141 -12.25 -8.26 4.42
CA ILE A 141 -11.41 -7.51 3.49
C ILE A 141 -10.84 -8.50 2.48
N LEU A 142 -11.10 -8.24 1.21
CA LEU A 142 -10.49 -8.95 0.10
C LEU A 142 -9.41 -8.06 -0.51
N CYS A 143 -8.17 -8.51 -0.45
CA CYS A 143 -7.04 -7.83 -1.06
C CYS A 143 -6.69 -8.50 -2.38
N ILE A 144 -6.82 -7.78 -3.50
CA ILE A 144 -6.54 -8.28 -4.84
C ILE A 144 -5.20 -7.69 -5.33
N GLY A 145 -4.39 -8.49 -6.00
CA GLY A 145 -3.04 -8.12 -6.44
C GLY A 145 -1.93 -8.57 -5.48
N VAL A 146 -2.28 -9.39 -4.48
CA VAL A 146 -1.34 -9.99 -3.54
C VAL A 146 -1.61 -11.49 -3.46
N SER A 147 -0.57 -12.31 -3.56
CA SER A 147 -0.69 -13.77 -3.45
C SER A 147 -0.61 -14.26 -2.00
N ASP A 148 -0.98 -15.52 -1.78
CA ASP A 148 -0.94 -16.19 -0.47
C ASP A 148 0.49 -16.18 0.15
N ASP A 149 1.54 -16.18 -0.69
CA ASP A 149 2.94 -16.02 -0.26
C ASP A 149 3.37 -14.55 -0.08
N LYS A 150 2.40 -13.65 0.02
CA LYS A 150 2.57 -12.20 0.29
C LYS A 150 3.38 -11.45 -0.77
N LYS A 151 3.44 -11.97 -1.98
CA LYS A 151 4.03 -11.26 -3.12
C LYS A 151 3.05 -10.29 -3.74
N PHE A 152 3.50 -9.06 -3.97
CA PHE A 152 2.73 -8.01 -4.59
C PHE A 152 2.83 -8.11 -6.11
N TYR A 153 1.72 -8.39 -6.76
CA TYR A 153 1.58 -8.40 -8.22
C TYR A 153 0.92 -7.13 -8.76
N GLY A 154 0.12 -6.45 -7.92
CA GLY A 154 -0.69 -5.31 -8.33
C GLY A 154 -1.73 -5.68 -9.37
N PHE A 155 -2.23 -4.68 -10.10
CA PHE A 155 -3.26 -4.85 -11.11
C PHE A 155 -2.76 -4.81 -12.56
N GLU A 156 -1.45 -4.70 -12.80
CA GLU A 156 -0.92 -4.52 -14.16
C GLU A 156 -1.30 -5.69 -15.08
N ASN A 157 -1.20 -6.93 -14.59
CA ASN A 157 -1.54 -8.10 -15.36
C ASN A 157 -3.05 -8.21 -15.62
N ASP A 158 -3.87 -7.82 -14.64
CA ASP A 158 -5.31 -7.76 -14.79
C ASP A 158 -5.71 -6.75 -15.85
N PHE A 159 -5.11 -5.57 -15.83
CA PHE A 159 -5.36 -4.52 -16.81
C PHE A 159 -4.90 -4.89 -18.21
N ARG A 160 -3.73 -5.50 -18.36
CA ARG A 160 -3.26 -6.03 -19.64
C ARG A 160 -4.19 -7.11 -20.19
N SER A 161 -4.68 -8.00 -19.32
CA SER A 161 -5.66 -9.03 -19.70
C SER A 161 -6.98 -8.45 -20.19
N LEU A 162 -7.40 -7.31 -19.63
CA LEU A 162 -8.67 -6.67 -19.96
C LEU A 162 -8.60 -5.88 -21.27
N LEU A 163 -7.51 -5.16 -21.49
CA LEU A 163 -7.38 -4.19 -22.60
C LEU A 163 -6.56 -4.69 -23.78
N GLU A 164 -5.80 -5.78 -23.60
CA GLU A 164 -4.93 -6.31 -24.66
C GLU A 164 -3.97 -5.22 -25.22
N GLU A 165 -3.98 -4.98 -26.53
CA GLU A 165 -3.10 -4.00 -27.18
C GLU A 165 -3.40 -2.53 -26.83
N LYS A 166 -4.52 -2.25 -26.17
CA LYS A 166 -4.91 -0.87 -25.79
C LYS A 166 -4.39 -0.41 -24.45
N TYR A 167 -3.77 -1.32 -23.67
CA TYR A 167 -3.32 -1.03 -22.31
C TYR A 167 -2.34 0.15 -22.24
N GLU A 168 -1.35 0.22 -23.11
CA GLU A 168 -0.29 1.25 -23.07
C GLU A 168 -0.79 2.69 -23.29
N LYS A 169 -1.98 2.85 -23.85
CA LYS A 169 -2.60 4.14 -24.14
C LYS A 169 -3.66 4.57 -23.14
N THR A 170 -3.86 3.79 -22.10
CA THR A 170 -4.99 4.00 -21.18
C THR A 170 -4.50 4.51 -19.84
N ASP A 171 -5.14 5.58 -19.34
CA ASP A 171 -4.90 6.13 -18.02
C ASP A 171 -5.22 5.10 -16.93
N PHE A 172 -4.33 4.97 -15.94
CA PHE A 172 -4.48 4.08 -14.79
C PHE A 172 -5.81 4.29 -14.05
N PHE A 173 -6.22 5.54 -13.82
CA PHE A 173 -7.48 5.84 -13.13
C PHE A 173 -8.69 5.34 -13.90
N LYS A 174 -8.68 5.49 -15.21
CA LYS A 174 -9.73 4.93 -16.09
C LYS A 174 -9.80 3.41 -15.98
N MET A 175 -8.64 2.76 -15.86
CA MET A 175 -8.59 1.30 -15.66
C MET A 175 -9.18 0.87 -14.32
N VAL A 176 -8.91 1.61 -13.26
CA VAL A 176 -9.50 1.37 -11.94
C VAL A 176 -11.03 1.49 -12.00
N ASP A 177 -11.56 2.45 -12.74
CA ASP A 177 -13.01 2.61 -12.89
C ASP A 177 -13.65 1.48 -13.71
N ILE A 178 -12.99 1.04 -14.78
CA ILE A 178 -13.42 -0.14 -15.57
C ILE A 178 -13.44 -1.39 -14.66
N PHE A 179 -12.41 -1.59 -13.85
CA PHE A 179 -12.33 -2.70 -12.90
C PHE A 179 -13.47 -2.66 -11.88
N LYS A 180 -13.71 -1.49 -11.27
CA LYS A 180 -14.83 -1.31 -10.32
C LYS A 180 -16.17 -1.65 -10.96
N LEU A 181 -16.39 -1.18 -12.18
CA LEU A 181 -17.63 -1.45 -12.90
C LEU A 181 -17.79 -2.95 -13.21
N ASP A 182 -16.74 -3.62 -13.66
CA ASP A 182 -16.77 -5.07 -13.90
C ASP A 182 -17.02 -5.86 -12.62
N LEU A 183 -16.38 -5.47 -11.52
CA LEU A 183 -16.62 -6.07 -10.20
C LEU A 183 -18.09 -5.94 -9.78
N LEU A 184 -18.67 -4.74 -9.87
CA LEU A 184 -20.06 -4.48 -9.53
C LEU A 184 -21.03 -5.28 -10.41
N ASN A 185 -20.78 -5.35 -11.72
CA ASN A 185 -21.58 -6.14 -12.65
C ASN A 185 -21.52 -7.64 -12.31
N ASN A 186 -20.35 -8.17 -11.95
CA ASN A 186 -20.22 -9.55 -11.54
C ASN A 186 -20.89 -9.81 -10.17
N MET A 187 -20.80 -8.88 -9.22
CA MET A 187 -21.58 -8.96 -7.98
C MET A 187 -23.07 -9.06 -8.28
N GLY A 188 -23.61 -8.22 -9.14
CA GLY A 188 -25.03 -8.28 -9.54
C GLY A 188 -25.40 -9.60 -10.24
N LYS A 189 -24.49 -10.19 -11.01
CA LYS A 189 -24.71 -11.45 -11.71
C LYS A 189 -24.67 -12.67 -10.77
N TYR A 190 -23.72 -12.73 -9.84
CA TYR A 190 -23.47 -13.91 -9.02
C TYR A 190 -24.14 -13.87 -7.65
N LEU A 191 -24.33 -12.68 -7.07
CA LEU A 191 -24.88 -12.52 -5.72
C LEU A 191 -26.36 -12.08 -5.74
N GLY A 192 -26.90 -11.83 -6.92
CA GLY A 192 -28.25 -11.31 -7.11
C GLY A 192 -28.31 -9.77 -7.02
N LYS A 193 -29.34 -9.20 -7.65
CA LYS A 193 -29.60 -7.77 -7.49
C LYS A 193 -30.11 -7.57 -6.06
N THR A 194 -29.36 -6.85 -5.23
CA THR A 194 -29.92 -6.29 -4.01
C THR A 194 -31.06 -5.36 -4.41
N SER A 195 -32.27 -5.79 -4.16
CA SER A 195 -33.51 -5.00 -4.34
C SER A 195 -33.52 -3.81 -3.39
#